data_c49c10549db1fc3598095cafadb9fa0d
#
_entry.id   c49c10549db1fc3598095cafadb9fa0d
#
_cell.length_a   1.000
_cell.length_b   1.000
_cell.length_c   1.000
_cell.angle_alpha   90.00
_cell.angle_beta   90.00
_cell.angle_gamma   90.00
#
_symmetry.space_group_name_H-M   'P 1'
#
loop_
_entity.id
_entity.type
_entity.pdbx_description
1 polymer ?
#
loop_
_entity_poly.entity_id
_entity_poly.type
_entity_poly.pdbx_seq_one_letter_code
_entity_poly.pdbx_strand_id
1 'polypeptide(L)' 'MKKTDLQKTIENFWDDKESINPGNKNLTKTINVVLDQLDRGVIRICEKNNETWITNEWIKKAILMSFKVNDNSIFSSGI' A
#
# COMPACT_ATOMS: atom_id res chain seq x y z
N MET A 1 -5.22 -2.92 13.01
CA MET A 1 -5.61 -1.67 12.35
C MET A 1 -6.75 -1.93 11.39
N LYS A 2 -7.80 -1.14 11.43
CA LYS A 2 -8.95 -1.35 10.56
C LYS A 2 -8.63 -0.91 9.13
N LYS A 3 -9.35 -1.48 8.17
CA LYS A 3 -9.18 -1.15 6.76
C LYS A 3 -9.31 0.36 6.50
N THR A 4 -10.29 0.99 7.12
CA THR A 4 -10.52 2.43 6.96
C THR A 4 -9.35 3.26 7.49
N ASP A 5 -8.78 2.84 8.61
CA ASP A 5 -7.63 3.53 9.19
C ASP A 5 -6.40 3.38 8.30
N LEU A 6 -6.20 2.18 7.75
CA LEU A 6 -5.12 1.94 6.81
C LEU A 6 -5.27 2.82 5.57
N GLN A 7 -6.48 2.89 5.04
CA GLN A 7 -6.74 3.71 3.87
C GLN A 7 -6.40 5.17 4.12
N LYS A 8 -6.87 5.74 5.22
CA LYS A 8 -6.58 7.12 5.56
C LYS A 8 -5.09 7.37 5.72
N THR A 9 -4.40 6.49 6.40
CA THR A 9 -2.97 6.62 6.62
C THR A 9 -2.22 6.60 5.29
N ILE A 10 -2.55 5.64 4.42
CA ILE A 10 -1.91 5.52 3.11
C ILE A 10 -2.17 6.77 2.27
N GLU A 11 -3.39 7.25 2.25
CA GLU A 11 -3.73 8.43 1.45
C GLU A 11 -3.05 9.70 1.98
N ASN A 12 -2.89 9.81 3.29
CA ASN A 12 -2.17 10.92 3.88
C ASN A 12 -0.69 10.91 3.46
N PHE A 13 -0.06 9.75 3.49
CA PHE A 13 1.32 9.63 3.04
C PHE A 13 1.43 9.91 1.54
N TRP A 14 0.47 9.45 0.78
CA TRP A 14 0.48 9.68 -0.67
C TRP A 14 0.43 11.16 -1.01
N ASP A 15 -0.35 11.93 -0.26
CA ASP A 15 -0.46 13.37 -0.49
C ASP A 15 0.80 14.12 -0.07
N ASP A 16 1.56 13.56 0.87
CA ASP A 16 2.81 14.16 1.32
C ASP A 16 3.98 13.38 0.71
N LYS A 17 4.39 13.78 -0.46
CA LYS A 17 5.44 13.08 -1.20
C LYS A 17 6.77 13.06 -0.46
N GLU A 18 7.04 14.06 0.35
CA GLU A 18 8.29 14.14 1.10
C GLU A 18 8.38 13.06 2.19
N SER A 19 7.24 12.59 2.67
CA SER A 19 7.24 11.54 3.67
C SER A 19 7.45 10.15 3.07
N ILE A 20 7.41 10.04 1.75
CA ILE A 20 7.62 8.76 1.05
C ILE A 20 9.11 8.55 0.84
N ASN A 21 9.77 8.02 1.86
CA ASN A 21 11.20 7.75 1.79
C ASN A 21 11.56 6.55 2.66
N PRO A 22 12.71 5.90 2.39
CA PRO A 22 13.11 4.70 3.13
C PRO A 22 13.34 4.93 4.62
N GLY A 23 13.57 6.18 5.02
CA GLY A 23 13.79 6.51 6.42
C GLY A 23 12.52 6.65 7.23
N ASN A 24 11.37 6.67 6.58
CA ASN A 24 10.09 6.84 7.27
C ASN A 24 9.59 5.50 7.81
N LYS A 25 9.89 5.22 9.06
CA LYS A 25 9.54 3.94 9.67
C LYS A 25 8.03 3.75 9.81
N ASN A 26 7.30 4.83 10.06
CA ASN A 26 5.84 4.76 10.17
C ASN A 26 5.22 4.34 8.86
N LEU A 27 5.68 4.91 7.77
CA LEU A 27 5.22 4.55 6.44
C LEU A 27 5.55 3.10 6.13
N THR A 28 6.79 2.69 6.38
CA THR A 28 7.24 1.32 6.14
C THR A 28 6.38 0.32 6.92
N LYS A 29 6.11 0.61 8.18
CA LYS A 29 5.29 -0.25 9.01
C LYS A 29 3.88 -0.36 8.45
N THR A 30 3.30 0.76 8.05
CA THR A 30 1.95 0.78 7.49
C THR A 30 1.88 -0.02 6.19
N ILE A 31 2.86 0.17 5.32
CA ILE A 31 2.94 -0.57 4.06
C ILE A 31 3.03 -2.07 4.32
N ASN A 32 3.85 -2.48 5.27
CA ASN A 32 4.00 -3.89 5.60
C ASN A 32 2.70 -4.50 6.09
N VAL A 33 1.91 -3.75 6.86
CA VAL A 33 0.60 -4.20 7.30
C VAL A 33 -0.33 -4.39 6.11
N VAL A 34 -0.32 -3.43 5.18
CA VAL A 34 -1.16 -3.52 3.97
C VAL A 34 -0.78 -4.74 3.14
N LEU A 35 0.51 -4.94 2.91
CA LEU A 35 0.99 -6.06 2.11
C LEU A 35 0.66 -7.40 2.77
N ASP A 36 0.78 -7.47 4.08
CA ASP A 36 0.44 -8.68 4.82
C ASP A 36 -1.03 -9.01 4.69
N GLN A 37 -1.91 -8.02 4.84
CA GLN A 37 -3.34 -8.25 4.70
C GLN A 37 -3.72 -8.60 3.26
N LEU A 38 -3.04 -8.01 2.30
CA LEU A 38 -3.26 -8.32 0.89
C LEU A 38 -2.86 -9.77 0.60
N ASP A 39 -1.73 -10.19 1.14
CA ASP A 39 -1.24 -11.56 0.97
C ASP A 39 -2.18 -12.59 1.59
N ARG A 40 -2.76 -12.24 2.74
CA ARG A 40 -3.71 -13.12 3.43
C ARG A 40 -5.10 -13.12 2.82
N GLY A 41 -5.36 -12.24 1.87
CA GLY A 41 -6.68 -12.12 1.27
C GLY A 41 -7.69 -11.37 2.11
N VAL A 42 -7.25 -10.70 3.17
CA VAL A 42 -8.13 -9.89 4.00
C VAL A 42 -8.60 -8.66 3.25
N ILE A 43 -7.70 -8.07 2.44
CA ILE A 43 -8.04 -6.95 1.57
C ILE A 43 -7.67 -7.32 0.13
N ARG A 44 -8.32 -6.67 -0.82
CA ARG A 44 -8.09 -6.94 -2.24
C ARG A 44 -8.05 -5.65 -3.02
N ILE A 45 -7.24 -5.63 -4.08
CA ILE A 45 -7.15 -4.46 -4.95
C ILE A 45 -8.47 -4.23 -5.67
N CYS A 46 -9.08 -5.30 -6.16
CA CYS A 46 -10.39 -5.24 -6.81
C CYS A 46 -11.38 -6.10 -6.07
N GLU A 47 -12.54 -5.55 -5.77
CA GLU A 47 -13.60 -6.27 -5.09
C GLU A 47 -14.89 -6.17 -5.91
N LYS A 48 -15.66 -7.25 -5.94
CA LYS A 48 -16.96 -7.25 -6.58
C LYS A 48 -18.02 -6.97 -5.52
N ASN A 49 -18.76 -5.90 -5.70
CA ASN A 49 -19.83 -5.52 -4.79
C ASN A 49 -21.12 -5.42 -5.60
N ASN A 50 -22.04 -6.35 -5.31
CA ASN A 50 -23.23 -6.55 -6.14
C ASN A 50 -22.81 -6.89 -7.55
N GLU A 51 -23.09 -6.32 -8.58
CA GLU A 51 -22.61 -6.64 -9.90
C GLU A 51 -21.57 -5.65 -10.41
N THR A 52 -21.04 -4.84 -9.48
CA THR A 52 -20.09 -3.79 -9.82
C THR A 52 -18.72 -4.09 -9.26
N TRP A 53 -17.70 -3.92 -10.08
CA TRP A 53 -16.32 -4.04 -9.63
C TRP A 53 -15.84 -2.72 -9.05
N ILE A 54 -15.28 -2.79 -7.85
CA ILE A 54 -14.73 -1.62 -7.16
C ILE A 54 -13.23 -1.80 -7.03
N THR A 55 -12.47 -0.81 -7.48
CA THR A 55 -11.02 -0.82 -7.35
C THR A 55 -10.61 -0.01 -6.12
N ASN A 56 -9.83 -0.62 -5.25
CA ASN A 56 -9.32 0.05 -4.06
C ASN A 56 -8.02 0.78 -4.42
N GLU A 57 -8.16 2.01 -4.88
CA GLU A 57 -7.01 2.80 -5.33
C GLU A 57 -5.96 3.01 -4.24
N TRP A 58 -6.38 3.11 -2.99
CA TRP A 58 -5.44 3.30 -1.90
C TRP A 58 -4.46 2.13 -1.76
N ILE A 59 -4.89 0.93 -2.11
CA ILE A 59 -4.01 -0.24 -2.07
C ILE A 59 -2.96 -0.13 -3.17
N LYS A 60 -3.35 0.33 -4.35
CA LYS A 60 -2.40 0.58 -5.43
C LYS A 60 -1.36 1.61 -5.00
N LYS A 61 -1.80 2.67 -4.33
CA LYS A 61 -0.90 3.70 -3.82
C LYS A 61 0.10 3.12 -2.83
N ALA A 62 -0.37 2.23 -1.95
CA ALA A 62 0.51 1.57 -0.99
C ALA A 62 1.57 0.73 -1.69
N ILE A 63 1.19 0.01 -2.72
CA ILE A 63 2.14 -0.81 -3.49
C ILE A 63 3.19 0.06 -4.16
N LEU A 64 2.76 1.16 -4.78
CA LEU A 64 3.70 2.08 -5.42
C LEU A 64 4.66 2.70 -4.42
N MET A 65 4.15 3.07 -3.24
CA MET A 65 4.99 3.61 -2.19
C MET A 65 5.98 2.56 -1.68
N SER A 66 5.59 1.29 -1.66
CA SER A 66 6.49 0.23 -1.21
C SER A 66 7.72 0.13 -2.11
N PHE A 67 7.55 0.37 -3.40
CA PHE A 67 8.68 0.37 -4.32
C PHE A 67 9.67 1.49 -3.99
N LYS A 68 9.17 2.64 -3.62
CA LYS A 68 10.03 3.78 -3.28
C LYS A 68 10.73 3.58 -1.94
N VAL A 69 10.03 3.02 -0.97
CA VAL A 69 10.56 2.83 0.37
C VAL A 69 11.63 1.75 0.41
N ASN A 70 11.46 0.69 -0.38
CA ASN A 70 12.35 -0.46 -0.37
C ASN A 70 13.49 -0.38 -1.38
N ASP A 71 13.63 0.77 -2.04
CA ASP A 71 14.72 1.03 -2.99
C ASP A 71 14.79 0.08 -4.18
N ASN A 72 13.90 -0.87 -4.26
CA ASN A 72 13.66 -1.69 -5.45
C ASN A 72 14.82 -2.44 -6.07
N SER A 73 15.92 -2.55 -5.39
CA SER A 73 17.04 -3.29 -5.91
C SER A 73 16.65 -4.74 -6.19
N ILE A 74 15.75 -5.27 -5.40
CA ILE A 74 15.26 -6.64 -5.57
C ILE A 74 14.53 -6.79 -6.90
N PHE A 75 13.71 -5.81 -7.23
CA PHE A 75 12.92 -5.89 -8.46
C PHE A 75 13.78 -5.75 -9.69
N SER A 76 14.76 -4.86 -9.64
CA SER A 76 15.63 -4.69 -10.79
C SER A 76 16.50 -5.91 -11.03
N SER A 77 16.88 -6.62 -9.98
CA SER A 77 17.72 -7.81 -10.12
C SER A 77 16.89 -9.06 -10.43
N GLY A 78 15.64 -9.07 -10.06
CA GLY A 78 14.78 -10.23 -10.24
C GLY A 78 14.11 -10.30 -11.60
N ILE A 79 14.31 -9.31 -12.39
CA ILE A 79 13.61 -9.24 -13.68
C ILE A 79 14.54 -9.55 -14.83
#